data_6f1fa60a3ddf8f6532d9544e0edb271c
#
_entry.id   6f1fa60a3ddf8f6532d9544e0edb271c
#
_cell.length_a   1.000
_cell.length_b   1.000
_cell.length_c   1.000
_cell.angle_alpha   90.00
_cell.angle_beta   90.00
_cell.angle_gamma   90.00
#
_symmetry.space_group_name_H-M   'P 1'
#
loop_
_entity.id
_entity.type
_entity.pdbx_description
1 polymer ?
#
loop_
_entity_poly.entity_id
_entity_poly.type
_entity_poly.pdbx_seq_one_letter_code
_entity_poly.pdbx_strand_id
1 'polypeptide(L)'
;MLTQYNLKMPHAVYGGENAMDNITAIIKARGAKKVAMFTDKGIEGAGLFALPEEAVKASGAEYYVLDELPPEPSYMAVQKLVDEFKVSGADLIVACGGGSVMDAAKLASVLVTDAYGVKELLDNPGMAQKCVPIVLIPTTAGTGAEVTPNAIVAVPEKELKVGIVNENMIADYVILDARMIKNLPRKIAAATGVDALAHCIECFTSNKANPFSDLYALEGLDLILNNIEKACDDPEAMTE
;
A
#
# COMPACT_ATOMS: atom_id res chain seq x y z
N MET A 1 -29.01 -20.41 -6.15
CA MET A 1 -29.34 -19.04 -5.70
C MET A 1 -28.14 -18.17 -6.04
N LEU A 2 -28.28 -17.11 -6.82
CA LEU A 2 -27.16 -16.20 -7.10
C LEU A 2 -26.91 -15.41 -5.82
N THR A 3 -25.75 -15.64 -5.19
CA THR A 3 -25.29 -14.85 -4.05
C THR A 3 -24.86 -13.47 -4.54
N GLN A 4 -25.26 -12.42 -3.82
CA GLN A 4 -24.83 -11.07 -4.14
C GLN A 4 -23.36 -10.90 -3.75
N TYR A 5 -22.53 -10.41 -4.67
CA TYR A 5 -21.12 -10.07 -4.44
C TYR A 5 -20.77 -8.76 -5.15
N ASN A 6 -19.74 -8.09 -4.67
CA ASN A 6 -19.22 -6.87 -5.27
C ASN A 6 -17.67 -6.94 -5.37
N LEU A 7 -17.13 -6.10 -6.24
CA LEU A 7 -15.69 -5.86 -6.35
C LEU A 7 -15.47 -4.37 -6.09
N LYS A 8 -14.61 -4.06 -5.11
CA LYS A 8 -14.16 -2.70 -4.83
C LYS A 8 -12.67 -2.61 -5.09
N MET A 9 -12.26 -1.60 -5.82
CA MET A 9 -10.89 -1.41 -6.30
C MET A 9 -10.49 0.06 -6.12
N PRO A 10 -9.19 0.38 -6.18
CA PRO A 10 -8.72 1.74 -6.33
C PRO A 10 -9.42 2.48 -7.47
N HIS A 11 -9.54 3.81 -7.34
CA HIS A 11 -10.15 4.63 -8.40
C HIS A 11 -9.40 4.49 -9.74
N ALA A 12 -8.05 4.42 -9.68
CA ALA A 12 -7.21 4.13 -10.83
C ALA A 12 -5.95 3.38 -10.43
N VAL A 13 -5.52 2.46 -11.29
CA VAL A 13 -4.24 1.75 -11.20
C VAL A 13 -3.46 2.09 -12.48
N TYR A 14 -2.28 2.67 -12.31
CA TYR A 14 -1.35 2.98 -13.39
C TYR A 14 -0.19 1.99 -13.34
N GLY A 15 0.00 1.22 -14.38
CA GLY A 15 1.06 0.22 -14.46
C GLY A 15 1.92 0.37 -15.72
N GLY A 16 3.15 -0.12 -15.65
CA GLY A 16 4.07 -0.18 -16.76
C GLY A 16 5.08 0.96 -16.83
N GLU A 17 5.69 1.11 -17.99
CA GLU A 17 6.75 2.11 -18.20
C GLU A 17 6.22 3.53 -18.00
N ASN A 18 6.99 4.34 -17.26
CA ASN A 18 6.63 5.72 -16.91
C ASN A 18 5.35 5.88 -16.04
N ALA A 19 4.88 4.80 -15.40
CA ALA A 19 3.73 4.90 -14.50
C ALA A 19 3.92 5.96 -13.41
N MET A 20 5.17 6.18 -12.96
CA MET A 20 5.54 7.18 -11.96
C MET A 20 5.17 8.63 -12.35
N ASP A 21 5.15 8.94 -13.66
CA ASP A 21 4.83 10.29 -14.14
C ASP A 21 3.38 10.69 -13.82
N ASN A 22 2.50 9.71 -13.59
CA ASN A 22 1.13 9.96 -13.20
C ASN A 22 1.00 10.65 -11.82
N ILE A 23 1.99 10.54 -10.94
CA ILE A 23 1.99 11.23 -9.63
C ILE A 23 1.89 12.74 -9.85
N THR A 24 2.72 13.30 -10.72
CA THR A 24 2.68 14.73 -11.08
C THR A 24 1.31 15.14 -11.64
N ALA A 25 0.74 14.32 -12.51
CA ALA A 25 -0.58 14.58 -13.10
C ALA A 25 -1.70 14.50 -12.04
N ILE A 26 -1.66 13.52 -11.14
CA ILE A 26 -2.63 13.36 -10.04
C ILE A 26 -2.59 14.57 -9.12
N ILE A 27 -1.40 15.01 -8.68
CA ILE A 27 -1.22 16.17 -7.79
C ILE A 27 -1.85 17.41 -8.43
N LYS A 28 -1.55 17.67 -9.72
CA LYS A 28 -2.08 18.82 -10.46
C LYS A 28 -3.60 18.71 -10.65
N ALA A 29 -4.12 17.56 -11.03
CA ALA A 29 -5.55 17.35 -11.24
C ALA A 29 -6.37 17.48 -9.95
N ARG A 30 -5.80 17.05 -8.82
CA ARG A 30 -6.41 17.22 -7.49
C ARG A 30 -6.27 18.64 -6.95
N GLY A 31 -5.39 19.47 -7.52
CA GLY A 31 -5.06 20.79 -7.00
C GLY A 31 -4.38 20.73 -5.63
N ALA A 32 -3.73 19.61 -5.33
CA ALA A 32 -3.07 19.41 -4.05
C ALA A 32 -1.91 20.39 -3.91
N LYS A 33 -1.82 21.03 -2.75
CA LYS A 33 -0.81 22.07 -2.47
C LYS A 33 0.31 21.53 -1.62
N LYS A 34 0.01 20.57 -0.75
CA LYS A 34 0.97 19.96 0.16
C LYS A 34 0.81 18.45 0.21
N VAL A 35 1.87 17.74 -0.10
CA VAL A 35 1.93 16.28 -0.16
C VAL A 35 2.66 15.72 1.05
N ALA A 36 2.06 14.78 1.77
CA ALA A 36 2.77 13.97 2.74
C ALA A 36 3.32 12.72 2.05
N MET A 37 4.63 12.54 2.08
CA MET A 37 5.30 11.37 1.50
C MET A 37 5.65 10.39 2.61
N PHE A 38 5.00 9.21 2.59
CA PHE A 38 5.27 8.12 3.53
C PHE A 38 6.29 7.15 2.93
N THR A 39 7.31 6.81 3.71
CA THR A 39 8.33 5.82 3.34
C THR A 39 8.97 5.24 4.59
N ASP A 40 10.07 4.51 4.45
CA ASP A 40 10.92 4.05 5.54
C ASP A 40 12.41 4.19 5.18
N LYS A 41 13.27 4.10 6.19
CA LYS A 41 14.73 4.24 6.01
C LYS A 41 15.35 3.17 5.12
N GLY A 42 14.72 1.99 4.99
CA GLY A 42 15.16 0.93 4.09
C GLY A 42 14.95 1.32 2.62
N ILE A 43 13.81 1.90 2.31
CA ILE A 43 13.46 2.38 0.96
C ILE A 43 14.33 3.57 0.55
N GLU A 44 14.58 4.51 1.48
CA GLU A 44 15.52 5.62 1.25
C GLU A 44 16.95 5.09 1.00
N GLY A 45 17.43 4.19 1.86
CA GLY A 45 18.75 3.57 1.75
C GLY A 45 18.94 2.75 0.47
N ALA A 46 17.86 2.19 -0.09
CA ALA A 46 17.86 1.51 -1.38
C ALA A 46 17.82 2.47 -2.58
N GLY A 47 17.65 3.78 -2.36
CA GLY A 47 17.52 4.79 -3.41
C GLY A 47 16.20 4.77 -4.16
N LEU A 48 15.23 3.97 -3.75
CA LEU A 48 13.93 3.83 -4.42
C LEU A 48 13.03 5.05 -4.21
N PHE A 49 13.21 5.76 -3.10
CA PHE A 49 12.40 6.94 -2.78
C PHE A 49 12.64 8.12 -3.72
N ALA A 50 13.80 8.18 -4.40
CA ALA A 50 14.15 9.28 -5.30
C ALA A 50 13.13 9.46 -6.45
N LEU A 51 12.65 8.36 -7.04
CA LEU A 51 11.73 8.42 -8.18
C LEU A 51 10.38 9.08 -7.83
N PRO A 52 9.63 8.63 -6.80
CA PRO A 52 8.40 9.31 -6.40
C PRO A 52 8.65 10.72 -5.87
N GLU A 53 9.77 10.98 -5.20
CA GLU A 53 10.12 12.31 -4.72
C GLU A 53 10.34 13.30 -5.89
N GLU A 54 11.04 12.89 -6.94
CA GLU A 54 11.21 13.70 -8.16
C GLU A 54 9.86 14.00 -8.84
N ALA A 55 8.96 13.02 -8.92
CA ALA A 55 7.63 13.22 -9.49
C ALA A 55 6.78 14.20 -8.66
N VAL A 56 6.89 14.17 -7.33
CA VAL A 56 6.24 15.14 -6.45
C VAL A 56 6.85 16.53 -6.63
N LYS A 57 8.18 16.65 -6.65
CA LYS A 57 8.88 17.92 -6.92
C LYS A 57 8.49 18.55 -8.26
N ALA A 58 8.36 17.72 -9.30
CA ALA A 58 7.96 18.18 -10.64
C ALA A 58 6.52 18.74 -10.68
N SER A 59 5.68 18.41 -9.71
CA SER A 59 4.33 18.96 -9.60
C SER A 59 4.31 20.43 -9.16
N GLY A 60 5.35 20.88 -8.44
CA GLY A 60 5.44 22.19 -7.79
C GLY A 60 4.71 22.28 -6.44
N ALA A 61 4.15 21.19 -5.93
CA ALA A 61 3.54 21.14 -4.60
C ALA A 61 4.61 21.15 -3.50
N GLU A 62 4.28 21.72 -2.35
CA GLU A 62 5.08 21.53 -1.14
C GLU A 62 5.00 20.05 -0.72
N TYR A 63 6.04 19.52 -0.11
CA TYR A 63 5.99 18.17 0.42
C TYR A 63 6.70 18.04 1.77
N TYR A 64 6.29 17.03 2.52
CA TYR A 64 6.83 16.66 3.82
C TYR A 64 7.03 15.15 3.88
N VAL A 65 8.21 14.70 4.31
CA VAL A 65 8.56 13.26 4.37
C VAL A 65 8.31 12.71 5.77
N LEU A 66 7.67 11.55 5.84
CA LEU A 66 7.36 10.77 7.03
C LEU A 66 8.03 9.40 6.86
N ASP A 67 9.18 9.19 7.46
CA ASP A 67 10.07 8.05 7.24
C ASP A 67 10.47 7.30 8.53
N GLU A 68 9.96 7.74 9.69
CA GLU A 68 10.26 7.18 11.00
C GLU A 68 9.33 5.99 11.37
N LEU A 69 9.00 5.14 10.38
CA LEU A 69 8.18 3.96 10.59
C LEU A 69 9.08 2.74 10.86
N PRO A 70 9.00 2.11 12.04
CA PRO A 70 9.75 0.88 12.30
C PRO A 70 9.17 -0.30 11.50
N PRO A 71 9.96 -1.35 11.23
CA PRO A 71 9.44 -2.61 10.72
C PRO A 71 8.34 -3.17 11.65
N GLU A 72 7.29 -3.75 11.07
CA GLU A 72 6.16 -4.32 11.81
C GLU A 72 5.56 -3.37 12.85
N PRO A 73 5.08 -2.19 12.44
CA PRO A 73 4.75 -1.13 13.37
C PRO A 73 3.59 -1.51 14.28
N SER A 74 3.72 -1.15 15.56
CA SER A 74 2.60 -1.22 16.49
C SER A 74 1.58 -0.13 16.20
N TYR A 75 0.34 -0.32 16.64
CA TYR A 75 -0.71 0.70 16.52
C TYR A 75 -0.29 2.03 17.17
N MET A 76 0.53 2.01 18.22
CA MET A 76 1.07 3.22 18.86
C MET A 76 2.10 3.94 17.97
N ALA A 77 2.98 3.18 17.30
CA ALA A 77 3.95 3.76 16.38
C ALA A 77 3.25 4.39 15.17
N VAL A 78 2.22 3.72 14.64
CA VAL A 78 1.40 4.28 13.55
C VAL A 78 0.65 5.53 14.02
N GLN A 79 0.07 5.53 15.25
CA GLN A 79 -0.60 6.71 15.80
C GLN A 79 0.34 7.91 15.85
N LYS A 80 1.57 7.72 16.32
CA LYS A 80 2.57 8.80 16.35
C LYS A 80 2.81 9.39 14.95
N LEU A 81 2.99 8.53 13.95
CA LEU A 81 3.19 8.96 12.55
C LEU A 81 1.96 9.70 11.99
N VAL A 82 0.76 9.24 12.34
CA VAL A 82 -0.51 9.91 12.00
C VAL A 82 -0.60 11.29 12.65
N ASP A 83 -0.18 11.43 13.90
CA ASP A 83 -0.18 12.73 14.59
C ASP A 83 0.80 13.72 13.93
N GLU A 84 1.97 13.26 13.52
CA GLU A 84 2.92 14.05 12.73
C GLU A 84 2.33 14.45 11.36
N PHE A 85 1.66 13.50 10.70
CA PHE A 85 0.95 13.78 9.44
C PHE A 85 -0.13 14.86 9.61
N LYS A 86 -0.95 14.80 10.66
CA LYS A 86 -2.00 15.80 10.94
C LYS A 86 -1.41 17.21 11.08
N VAL A 87 -0.29 17.34 11.79
CA VAL A 87 0.40 18.63 11.95
C VAL A 87 0.92 19.18 10.62
N SER A 88 1.27 18.32 9.67
CA SER A 88 1.76 18.75 8.35
C SER A 88 0.73 19.56 7.56
N GLY A 89 -0.57 19.31 7.77
CA GLY A 89 -1.66 19.90 7.02
C GLY A 89 -1.66 19.50 5.53
N ALA A 90 -1.06 18.37 5.19
CA ALA A 90 -1.03 17.86 3.82
C ALA A 90 -2.43 17.45 3.35
N ASP A 91 -2.72 17.71 2.07
CA ASP A 91 -4.01 17.47 1.43
C ASP A 91 -3.98 16.30 0.42
N LEU A 92 -2.81 15.64 0.27
CA LEU A 92 -2.60 14.41 -0.48
C LEU A 92 -1.51 13.58 0.19
N ILE A 93 -1.67 12.25 0.19
CA ILE A 93 -0.65 11.30 0.63
C ILE A 93 -0.08 10.57 -0.58
N VAL A 94 1.26 10.46 -0.64
CA VAL A 94 1.99 9.57 -1.55
C VAL A 94 2.82 8.63 -0.70
N ALA A 95 2.54 7.33 -0.74
CA ALA A 95 3.26 6.35 0.05
C ALA A 95 4.04 5.39 -0.85
N CYS A 96 5.35 5.31 -0.62
CA CYS A 96 6.28 4.45 -1.34
C CYS A 96 6.94 3.48 -0.35
N GLY A 97 6.61 2.20 -0.45
CA GLY A 97 7.15 1.20 0.47
C GLY A 97 6.46 -0.15 0.40
N GLY A 98 6.80 -1.01 1.34
CA GLY A 98 6.13 -2.29 1.54
C GLY A 98 4.76 -2.14 2.23
N GLY A 99 4.15 -3.28 2.58
CA GLY A 99 2.82 -3.30 3.22
C GLY A 99 2.70 -2.42 4.44
N SER A 100 3.70 -2.39 5.33
CA SER A 100 3.68 -1.58 6.55
C SER A 100 3.58 -0.07 6.29
N VAL A 101 4.32 0.44 5.29
CA VAL A 101 4.28 1.85 4.90
C VAL A 101 2.92 2.19 4.29
N MET A 102 2.41 1.34 3.40
CA MET A 102 1.12 1.55 2.75
C MET A 102 -0.03 1.47 3.75
N ASP A 103 0.02 0.56 4.72
CA ASP A 103 -0.99 0.42 5.76
C ASP A 103 -1.01 1.63 6.71
N ALA A 104 0.16 2.16 7.09
CA ALA A 104 0.25 3.40 7.87
C ALA A 104 -0.34 4.59 7.10
N ALA A 105 -0.07 4.71 5.80
CA ALA A 105 -0.64 5.74 4.93
C ALA A 105 -2.16 5.63 4.79
N LYS A 106 -2.70 4.40 4.66
CA LYS A 106 -4.15 4.14 4.65
C LYS A 106 -4.81 4.58 5.95
N LEU A 107 -4.21 4.27 7.10
CA LEU A 107 -4.70 4.75 8.40
C LEU A 107 -4.63 6.26 8.50
N ALA A 108 -3.53 6.89 8.09
CA ALA A 108 -3.41 8.35 8.06
C ALA A 108 -4.52 8.99 7.20
N SER A 109 -4.88 8.38 6.07
CA SER A 109 -5.91 8.90 5.15
C SER A 109 -7.32 9.01 5.76
N VAL A 110 -7.59 8.27 6.85
CA VAL A 110 -8.89 8.23 7.54
C VAL A 110 -8.83 8.78 8.96
N LEU A 111 -7.68 9.27 9.42
CA LEU A 111 -7.45 9.71 10.80
C LEU A 111 -7.18 11.23 10.92
N VAL A 112 -7.52 12.03 9.90
CA VAL A 112 -7.48 13.50 10.00
C VAL A 112 -8.69 13.99 10.81
N THR A 113 -8.77 13.53 12.07
CA THR A 113 -9.86 13.85 13.01
C THR A 113 -9.36 13.64 14.43
N ASP A 114 -9.98 14.31 15.38
CA ASP A 114 -9.73 14.10 16.80
C ASP A 114 -10.83 13.23 17.45
N ALA A 115 -11.79 12.76 16.68
CA ALA A 115 -12.89 11.94 17.18
C ALA A 115 -12.48 10.50 17.51
N TYR A 116 -11.46 9.96 16.82
CA TYR A 116 -10.92 8.61 17.03
C TYR A 116 -9.47 8.52 16.54
N GLY A 117 -8.74 7.55 17.05
CA GLY A 117 -7.37 7.22 16.65
C GLY A 117 -7.26 5.77 16.17
N VAL A 118 -6.02 5.29 15.97
CA VAL A 118 -5.76 3.92 15.51
C VAL A 118 -6.32 2.91 16.52
N LYS A 119 -6.22 3.20 17.82
CA LYS A 119 -6.70 2.30 18.88
C LYS A 119 -8.22 2.08 18.80
N GLU A 120 -8.98 3.14 18.62
CA GLU A 120 -10.43 3.06 18.48
C GLU A 120 -10.83 2.31 17.20
N LEU A 121 -10.06 2.45 16.11
CA LEU A 121 -10.29 1.70 14.88
C LEU A 121 -10.01 0.19 15.02
N LEU A 122 -9.13 -0.22 15.95
CA LEU A 122 -8.94 -1.65 16.27
C LEU A 122 -10.20 -2.29 16.82
N ASP A 123 -10.95 -1.55 17.64
CA ASP A 123 -12.17 -2.03 18.28
C ASP A 123 -13.40 -1.81 17.38
N ASN A 124 -13.41 -0.74 16.59
CA ASN A 124 -14.52 -0.38 15.69
C ASN A 124 -14.04 0.19 14.35
N PRO A 125 -13.62 -0.67 13.41
CA PRO A 125 -13.18 -0.24 12.07
C PRO A 125 -14.22 0.56 11.29
N GLY A 126 -15.51 0.36 11.61
CA GLY A 126 -16.62 1.05 10.94
C GLY A 126 -16.64 2.57 11.14
N MET A 127 -15.86 3.10 12.08
CA MET A 127 -15.75 4.56 12.32
C MET A 127 -14.90 5.25 11.24
N ALA A 128 -14.05 4.54 10.51
CA ALA A 128 -13.14 5.13 9.55
C ALA A 128 -13.89 5.84 8.41
N GLN A 129 -13.51 7.09 8.12
CA GLN A 129 -14.02 7.89 7.02
C GLN A 129 -12.85 8.49 6.25
N LYS A 130 -12.92 8.46 4.91
CA LYS A 130 -11.89 9.04 4.06
C LYS A 130 -11.79 10.55 4.29
N CYS A 131 -10.60 11.01 4.66
CA CYS A 131 -10.30 12.42 4.89
C CYS A 131 -9.39 12.98 3.81
N VAL A 132 -8.34 12.23 3.42
CA VAL A 132 -7.32 12.67 2.47
C VAL A 132 -7.12 11.59 1.41
N PRO A 133 -7.05 11.95 0.11
CA PRO A 133 -6.77 10.98 -0.95
C PRO A 133 -5.34 10.45 -0.85
N ILE A 134 -5.16 9.20 -1.30
CA ILE A 134 -3.86 8.51 -1.23
C ILE A 134 -3.43 7.91 -2.57
N VAL A 135 -2.13 7.99 -2.84
CA VAL A 135 -1.41 7.32 -3.92
C VAL A 135 -0.49 6.28 -3.28
N LEU A 136 -0.62 5.02 -3.64
CA LEU A 136 0.22 3.93 -3.12
C LEU A 136 1.16 3.40 -4.21
N ILE A 137 2.43 3.19 -3.83
CA ILE A 137 3.52 2.75 -4.70
C ILE A 137 4.19 1.56 -4.01
N PRO A 138 3.84 0.32 -4.35
CA PRO A 138 4.44 -0.86 -3.71
C PRO A 138 5.90 -1.03 -4.15
N THR A 139 6.73 -1.45 -3.19
CA THR A 139 8.14 -1.83 -3.40
C THR A 139 8.39 -3.31 -3.14
N THR A 140 7.32 -4.09 -2.99
CA THR A 140 7.32 -5.54 -2.83
C THR A 140 6.17 -6.14 -3.64
N ALA A 141 6.37 -7.32 -4.18
CA ALA A 141 5.35 -8.09 -4.89
C ALA A 141 4.87 -9.25 -3.99
N GLY A 142 3.93 -8.99 -3.09
CA GLY A 142 3.48 -9.97 -2.10
C GLY A 142 2.15 -9.63 -1.47
N THR A 143 2.13 -8.65 -0.59
CA THR A 143 0.98 -8.34 0.26
C THR A 143 -0.26 -7.84 -0.47
N GLY A 144 -0.12 -7.20 -1.64
CA GLY A 144 -1.22 -6.54 -2.34
C GLY A 144 -1.87 -5.40 -1.53
N ALA A 145 -1.14 -4.84 -0.55
CA ALA A 145 -1.69 -3.83 0.37
C ALA A 145 -2.19 -2.58 -0.36
N GLU A 146 -1.66 -2.29 -1.56
CA GLU A 146 -2.04 -1.15 -2.41
C GLU A 146 -3.47 -1.24 -2.92
N VAL A 147 -4.05 -2.43 -3.01
CA VAL A 147 -5.42 -2.64 -3.54
C VAL A 147 -6.41 -3.12 -2.47
N THR A 148 -5.97 -3.28 -1.22
CA THR A 148 -6.82 -3.82 -0.15
C THR A 148 -7.44 -2.75 0.74
N PRO A 149 -8.62 -3.01 1.34
CA PRO A 149 -9.24 -2.16 2.36
C PRO A 149 -8.63 -2.37 3.76
N ASN A 150 -7.55 -3.13 3.89
CA ASN A 150 -6.97 -3.55 5.16
C ASN A 150 -5.80 -2.65 5.54
N ALA A 151 -5.62 -2.43 6.84
CA ALA A 151 -4.38 -1.92 7.41
C ALA A 151 -4.00 -2.78 8.62
N ILE A 152 -2.79 -3.32 8.62
CA ILE A 152 -2.34 -4.27 9.62
C ILE A 152 -1.38 -3.58 10.59
N VAL A 153 -1.65 -3.71 11.89
CA VAL A 153 -0.80 -3.16 12.94
C VAL A 153 -0.52 -4.23 14.02
N ALA A 154 0.66 -4.17 14.62
CA ALA A 154 0.95 -5.00 15.78
C ALA A 154 0.22 -4.45 17.03
N VAL A 155 -0.31 -5.37 17.83
CA VAL A 155 -0.92 -5.10 19.14
C VAL A 155 -0.07 -5.83 20.17
N PRO A 156 0.96 -5.17 20.74
CA PRO A 156 1.94 -5.82 21.62
C PRO A 156 1.31 -6.47 22.85
N GLU A 157 0.26 -5.87 23.39
CA GLU A 157 -0.44 -6.37 24.59
C GLU A 157 -1.15 -7.72 24.33
N LYS A 158 -1.42 -8.04 23.06
CA LYS A 158 -2.07 -9.28 22.63
C LYS A 158 -1.09 -10.24 21.93
N GLU A 159 0.17 -9.81 21.74
CA GLU A 159 1.22 -10.54 21.01
C GLU A 159 0.77 -11.01 19.60
N LEU A 160 -0.03 -10.19 18.92
CA LEU A 160 -0.55 -10.51 17.59
C LEU A 160 -0.63 -9.27 16.70
N LYS A 161 -0.83 -9.49 15.39
CA LYS A 161 -1.15 -8.47 14.39
C LYS A 161 -2.66 -8.46 14.16
N VAL A 162 -3.25 -7.28 14.06
CA VAL A 162 -4.68 -7.09 13.81
C VAL A 162 -4.86 -6.31 12.53
N GLY A 163 -5.74 -6.80 11.66
CA GLY A 163 -6.18 -6.07 10.47
C GLY A 163 -7.39 -5.20 10.78
N ILE A 164 -7.24 -3.90 10.57
CA ILE A 164 -8.35 -2.95 10.55
C ILE A 164 -8.90 -2.94 9.13
N VAL A 165 -10.18 -3.23 8.95
CA VAL A 165 -10.79 -3.38 7.63
C VAL A 165 -11.90 -2.36 7.44
N ASN A 166 -11.71 -1.44 6.49
CA ASN A 166 -12.74 -0.46 6.10
C ASN A 166 -12.54 -0.02 4.66
N GLU A 167 -13.59 0.02 3.87
CA GLU A 167 -13.56 0.38 2.45
C GLU A 167 -13.00 1.79 2.17
N ASN A 168 -13.12 2.71 3.13
CA ASN A 168 -12.54 4.05 3.04
C ASN A 168 -10.99 4.05 3.04
N MET A 169 -10.35 2.92 3.36
CA MET A 169 -8.90 2.75 3.27
C MET A 169 -8.41 2.26 1.90
N ILE A 170 -9.32 1.89 0.98
CA ILE A 170 -8.93 1.60 -0.40
C ILE A 170 -8.27 2.84 -1.00
N ALA A 171 -7.13 2.63 -1.66
CA ALA A 171 -6.37 3.70 -2.29
C ALA A 171 -7.18 4.42 -3.37
N ASP A 172 -6.97 5.72 -3.51
CA ASP A 172 -7.52 6.47 -4.65
C ASP A 172 -6.74 6.12 -5.92
N TYR A 173 -5.42 6.03 -5.81
CA TYR A 173 -4.51 5.74 -6.92
C TYR A 173 -3.44 4.74 -6.52
N VAL A 174 -3.06 3.90 -7.48
CA VAL A 174 -1.94 2.95 -7.33
C VAL A 174 -0.99 3.14 -8.50
N ILE A 175 0.30 3.14 -8.23
CA ILE A 175 1.38 3.21 -9.23
C ILE A 175 2.17 1.90 -9.17
N LEU A 176 2.08 1.09 -10.20
CA LEU A 176 2.83 -0.16 -10.36
C LEU A 176 3.99 0.09 -11.34
N ASP A 177 5.15 0.40 -10.80
CA ASP A 177 6.37 0.68 -11.59
C ASP A 177 7.40 -0.41 -11.30
N ALA A 178 7.76 -1.18 -12.30
CA ALA A 178 8.68 -2.30 -12.17
C ALA A 178 10.05 -1.92 -11.59
N ARG A 179 10.49 -0.67 -11.78
CA ARG A 179 11.74 -0.16 -11.18
C ARG A 179 11.75 -0.23 -9.66
N MET A 180 10.57 -0.23 -9.02
CA MET A 180 10.44 -0.29 -7.56
C MET A 180 10.76 -1.68 -6.98
N ILE A 181 10.69 -2.73 -7.80
CA ILE A 181 10.92 -4.12 -7.39
C ILE A 181 12.13 -4.77 -8.10
N LYS A 182 12.64 -4.19 -9.18
CA LYS A 182 13.69 -4.75 -10.04
C LYS A 182 14.90 -5.28 -9.26
N ASN A 183 15.35 -4.56 -8.24
CA ASN A 183 16.53 -4.91 -7.44
C ASN A 183 16.15 -5.45 -6.05
N LEU A 184 14.98 -6.04 -5.91
CA LEU A 184 14.53 -6.59 -4.65
C LEU A 184 15.47 -7.75 -4.22
N PRO A 185 16.02 -7.74 -2.99
CA PRO A 185 16.90 -8.81 -2.55
C PRO A 185 16.23 -10.18 -2.67
N ARG A 186 16.93 -11.18 -3.21
CA ARG A 186 16.43 -12.53 -3.50
C ARG A 186 15.58 -13.14 -2.35
N LYS A 187 16.06 -12.97 -1.10
CA LYS A 187 15.31 -13.48 0.08
C LYS A 187 13.95 -12.79 0.25
N ILE A 188 13.87 -11.49 -0.03
CA ILE A 188 12.64 -10.72 0.07
C ILE A 188 11.74 -11.08 -1.10
N ALA A 189 12.27 -11.13 -2.32
CA ALA A 189 11.52 -11.55 -3.52
C ALA A 189 10.87 -12.93 -3.32
N ALA A 190 11.63 -13.92 -2.85
CA ALA A 190 11.13 -15.25 -2.59
C ALA A 190 10.05 -15.26 -1.48
N ALA A 191 10.30 -14.58 -0.36
CA ALA A 191 9.35 -14.54 0.75
C ALA A 191 8.02 -13.86 0.34
N THR A 192 8.09 -12.72 -0.34
CA THR A 192 6.90 -12.00 -0.79
C THR A 192 6.18 -12.72 -1.92
N GLY A 193 6.90 -13.35 -2.84
CA GLY A 193 6.29 -14.17 -3.90
C GLY A 193 5.55 -15.39 -3.34
N VAL A 194 6.09 -16.07 -2.32
CA VAL A 194 5.40 -17.16 -1.62
C VAL A 194 4.19 -16.63 -0.83
N ASP A 195 4.28 -15.44 -0.24
CA ASP A 195 3.15 -14.76 0.40
C ASP A 195 2.01 -14.49 -0.59
N ALA A 196 2.34 -13.96 -1.78
CA ALA A 196 1.36 -13.78 -2.86
C ALA A 196 0.72 -15.11 -3.29
N LEU A 197 1.52 -16.18 -3.41
CA LEU A 197 1.03 -17.53 -3.71
C LEU A 197 0.03 -18.02 -2.66
N ALA A 198 0.37 -17.85 -1.38
CA ALA A 198 -0.50 -18.21 -0.26
C ALA A 198 -1.83 -17.43 -0.33
N HIS A 199 -1.77 -16.12 -0.57
CA HIS A 199 -2.97 -15.28 -0.74
C HIS A 199 -3.87 -15.74 -1.88
N CYS A 200 -3.31 -16.14 -3.02
CA CYS A 200 -4.09 -16.68 -4.13
C CYS A 200 -4.81 -17.98 -3.74
N ILE A 201 -4.11 -18.91 -3.05
CA ILE A 201 -4.70 -20.17 -2.56
C ILE A 201 -5.80 -19.89 -1.54
N GLU A 202 -5.53 -19.03 -0.55
CA GLU A 202 -6.51 -18.68 0.48
C GLU A 202 -7.74 -18.01 -0.11
N CYS A 203 -7.55 -17.12 -1.07
CA CYS A 203 -8.63 -16.43 -1.77
C CYS A 203 -9.54 -17.40 -2.52
N PHE A 204 -8.94 -18.33 -3.27
CA PHE A 204 -9.67 -19.35 -4.04
C PHE A 204 -10.41 -20.36 -3.15
N THR A 205 -9.81 -20.75 -2.01
CA THR A 205 -10.40 -21.74 -1.08
C THR A 205 -11.30 -21.11 -0.01
N SER A 206 -11.43 -19.80 0.02
CA SER A 206 -12.22 -19.06 1.01
C SER A 206 -13.72 -19.35 0.91
N ASN A 207 -14.39 -19.41 2.04
CA ASN A 207 -15.87 -19.42 2.10
C ASN A 207 -16.51 -18.13 1.52
N LYS A 208 -15.73 -17.08 1.27
CA LYS A 208 -16.15 -15.82 0.64
C LYS A 208 -15.75 -15.75 -0.83
N ALA A 209 -15.19 -16.84 -1.39
CA ALA A 209 -14.79 -16.89 -2.79
C ALA A 209 -15.98 -16.57 -3.71
N ASN A 210 -15.71 -15.87 -4.80
CA ASN A 210 -16.69 -15.44 -5.77
C ASN A 210 -16.03 -15.33 -7.16
N PRO A 211 -16.78 -15.18 -8.25
CA PRO A 211 -16.19 -15.18 -9.61
C PRO A 211 -15.09 -14.15 -9.84
N PHE A 212 -15.11 -12.99 -9.15
CA PHE A 212 -14.02 -12.02 -9.26
C PHE A 212 -12.76 -12.49 -8.53
N SER A 213 -12.92 -12.95 -7.28
CA SER A 213 -11.78 -13.45 -6.51
C SER A 213 -11.15 -14.67 -7.16
N ASP A 214 -11.95 -15.57 -7.72
CA ASP A 214 -11.48 -16.78 -8.38
C ASP A 214 -10.67 -16.45 -9.64
N LEU A 215 -11.14 -15.48 -10.45
CA LEU A 215 -10.43 -15.03 -11.64
C LEU A 215 -9.02 -14.53 -11.30
N TYR A 216 -8.90 -13.61 -10.33
CA TYR A 216 -7.60 -13.06 -9.93
C TYR A 216 -6.72 -14.09 -9.22
N ALA A 217 -7.31 -14.96 -8.41
CA ALA A 217 -6.56 -15.99 -7.71
C ALA A 217 -5.96 -17.01 -8.69
N LEU A 218 -6.72 -17.49 -9.67
CA LEU A 218 -6.25 -18.47 -10.65
C LEU A 218 -5.19 -17.87 -11.58
N GLU A 219 -5.37 -16.66 -12.06
CA GLU A 219 -4.37 -15.97 -12.87
C GLU A 219 -3.10 -15.69 -12.06
N GLY A 220 -3.24 -15.22 -10.83
CA GLY A 220 -2.10 -15.01 -9.93
C GLY A 220 -1.32 -16.29 -9.65
N LEU A 221 -2.01 -17.42 -9.42
CA LEU A 221 -1.37 -18.75 -9.26
C LEU A 221 -0.56 -19.14 -10.48
N ASP A 222 -1.12 -19.00 -11.69
CA ASP A 222 -0.45 -19.34 -12.93
C ASP A 222 0.80 -18.48 -13.12
N LEU A 223 0.68 -17.17 -12.98
CA LEU A 223 1.80 -16.25 -13.13
C LEU A 223 2.91 -16.51 -12.13
N ILE A 224 2.58 -16.70 -10.83
CA ILE A 224 3.58 -16.91 -9.79
C ILE A 224 4.29 -18.25 -9.99
N LEU A 225 3.55 -19.34 -10.19
CA LEU A 225 4.13 -20.68 -10.34
C LEU A 225 5.06 -20.79 -11.56
N ASN A 226 4.77 -20.07 -12.62
CA ASN A 226 5.59 -20.13 -13.83
C ASN A 226 6.83 -19.18 -13.77
N ASN A 227 6.84 -18.18 -12.89
CA ASN A 227 7.86 -17.13 -12.96
C ASN A 227 8.67 -16.93 -11.65
N ILE A 228 8.21 -17.40 -10.48
CA ILE A 228 8.81 -17.06 -9.18
C ILE A 228 10.31 -17.42 -9.08
N GLU A 229 10.73 -18.57 -9.60
CA GLU A 229 12.14 -18.97 -9.56
C GLU A 229 12.99 -18.02 -10.39
N LYS A 230 12.57 -17.76 -11.64
CA LYS A 230 13.27 -16.86 -12.55
C LYS A 230 13.30 -15.43 -12.00
N ALA A 231 12.19 -14.93 -11.48
CA ALA A 231 12.07 -13.61 -10.87
C ALA A 231 12.99 -13.43 -9.65
N CYS A 232 13.24 -14.49 -8.87
CA CYS A 232 14.16 -14.45 -7.74
C CYS A 232 15.64 -14.40 -8.13
N ASP A 233 15.99 -14.91 -9.30
CA ASP A 233 17.39 -15.09 -9.72
C ASP A 233 17.82 -14.09 -10.81
N ASP A 234 16.88 -13.45 -11.50
CA ASP A 234 17.12 -12.51 -12.59
C ASP A 234 16.36 -11.19 -12.37
N PRO A 235 17.04 -10.06 -12.11
CA PRO A 235 16.41 -8.77 -11.95
C PRO A 235 15.60 -8.28 -13.18
N GLU A 236 15.99 -8.69 -14.40
CA GLU A 236 15.21 -8.33 -15.60
C GLU A 236 13.88 -9.11 -15.64
N ALA A 237 13.88 -10.38 -15.24
CA ALA A 237 12.67 -11.17 -15.15
C ALA A 237 11.71 -10.72 -14.03
N MET A 238 12.21 -9.98 -13.03
CA MET A 238 11.36 -9.38 -12.00
C MET A 238 10.43 -8.30 -12.56
N THR A 239 10.72 -7.78 -13.73
CA THR A 239 10.00 -6.66 -14.35
C THR A 239 9.11 -7.08 -15.52
N GLU A 240 9.18 -8.35 -15.93
CA GLU A 240 8.32 -8.99 -16.93
C GLU A 240 7.03 -9.53 -16.30
#